data_664f73cff2b2353edbfbafbbaaa7671b
#
_entry.id   664f73cff2b2353edbfbafbbaaa7671b
#
_cell.length_a   1.000
_cell.length_b   1.000
_cell.length_c   1.000
_cell.angle_alpha   90.00
_cell.angle_beta   90.00
_cell.angle_gamma   90.00
#
_symmetry.space_group_name_H-M   'P 1'
#
loop_
_entity.id
_entity.type
_entity.pdbx_description
1 polymer ?
#
loop_
_entity_poly.entity_id
_entity_poly.type
_entity_poly.pdbx_seq_one_letter_code
_entity_poly.pdbx_strand_id
1 'polypeptide(L)'
;MPGGVREADHDLANRLAIGAGEILVELRARMFSAGADHWSVKDAGDAAAQRFLMDELTTARPDDAVLSEEGREDPRRFGGGRVWIVDPLDGTREYAQPGRVDWAVHVALWEDDHFVAAAVALPALSKVFSTDPASPMPEVKRRRPILVTSRNTAPPAAHWVANGLGCDALRLGSAGAKSMAVVGGTADIYVHDGGMFQWDTAAPAAVAMAAGLFVSRIDGSPIVYNERDPWLPDFIVCRPELSDDVLRALWG
;
A
#
# COMPACT_ATOMS: atom_id res chain seq x y z
N MET A 1 -7.45 -5.30 -37.05
CA MET A 1 -7.72 -5.95 -35.77
C MET A 1 -8.96 -5.30 -35.21
N PRO A 2 -10.07 -6.01 -34.88
CA PRO A 2 -11.21 -5.38 -34.21
C PRO A 2 -10.73 -4.88 -32.85
N GLY A 3 -10.92 -3.59 -32.55
CA GLY A 3 -10.58 -2.99 -31.29
C GLY A 3 -11.34 -3.66 -30.15
N GLY A 4 -10.66 -4.49 -29.39
CA GLY A 4 -11.19 -4.99 -28.13
C GLY A 4 -11.51 -3.81 -27.22
N VAL A 5 -12.57 -3.91 -26.46
CA VAL A 5 -12.91 -2.93 -25.41
C VAL A 5 -11.72 -2.85 -24.46
N ARG A 6 -11.15 -1.64 -24.27
CA ARG A 6 -10.07 -1.42 -23.31
C ARG A 6 -10.59 -1.75 -21.91
N GLU A 7 -9.89 -2.60 -21.20
CA GLU A 7 -10.18 -2.94 -19.78
C GLU A 7 -10.24 -1.66 -18.95
N ALA A 8 -11.21 -1.52 -18.06
CA ALA A 8 -11.29 -0.39 -17.15
C ALA A 8 -10.06 -0.34 -16.23
N ASP A 9 -9.64 0.86 -15.81
CA ASP A 9 -8.43 1.01 -15.02
C ASP A 9 -8.55 0.37 -13.62
N HIS A 10 -9.75 0.39 -13.04
CA HIS A 10 -10.03 -0.33 -11.79
C HIS A 10 -9.90 -1.85 -11.93
N ASP A 11 -10.44 -2.41 -13.02
CA ASP A 11 -10.33 -3.85 -13.29
C ASP A 11 -8.86 -4.24 -13.52
N LEU A 12 -8.11 -3.40 -14.24
CA LEU A 12 -6.69 -3.61 -14.46
C LEU A 12 -5.91 -3.56 -13.13
N ALA A 13 -6.13 -2.55 -12.28
CA ALA A 13 -5.46 -2.44 -10.99
C ALA A 13 -5.74 -3.68 -10.11
N ASN A 14 -6.99 -4.14 -10.06
CA ASN A 14 -7.40 -5.33 -9.33
C ASN A 14 -6.70 -6.58 -9.88
N ARG A 15 -6.75 -6.79 -11.20
CA ARG A 15 -6.15 -7.95 -11.86
C ARG A 15 -4.63 -8.00 -11.66
N LEU A 16 -3.96 -6.86 -11.73
CA LEU A 16 -2.52 -6.75 -11.51
C LEU A 16 -2.15 -7.09 -10.06
N ALA A 17 -2.84 -6.52 -9.09
CA ALA A 17 -2.57 -6.78 -7.68
C ALA A 17 -2.83 -8.25 -7.30
N ILE A 18 -3.92 -8.84 -7.81
CA ILE A 18 -4.26 -10.24 -7.59
C ILE A 18 -3.23 -11.15 -8.26
N GLY A 19 -2.92 -10.94 -9.55
CA GLY A 19 -2.03 -11.80 -10.31
C GLY A 19 -0.60 -11.81 -9.76
N ALA A 20 -0.05 -10.63 -9.39
CA ALA A 20 1.24 -10.56 -8.70
C ALA A 20 1.18 -11.30 -7.36
N GLY A 21 0.09 -11.14 -6.61
CA GLY A 21 -0.13 -11.82 -5.33
C GLY A 21 -0.15 -13.35 -5.46
N GLU A 22 -0.81 -13.89 -6.46
CA GLU A 22 -0.88 -15.33 -6.74
C GLU A 22 0.51 -15.91 -7.06
N ILE A 23 1.27 -15.23 -7.92
CA ILE A 23 2.65 -15.58 -8.25
C ILE A 23 3.52 -15.61 -6.97
N LEU A 24 3.40 -14.61 -6.12
CA LEU A 24 4.15 -14.52 -4.87
C LEU A 24 3.81 -15.66 -3.91
N VAL A 25 2.52 -16.01 -3.73
CA VAL A 25 2.09 -17.10 -2.85
C VAL A 25 2.65 -18.44 -3.35
N GLU A 26 2.51 -18.72 -4.65
CA GLU A 26 3.01 -19.95 -5.25
C GLU A 26 4.53 -20.08 -5.17
N LEU A 27 5.24 -19.00 -5.56
CA LEU A 27 6.71 -18.95 -5.54
C LEU A 27 7.24 -19.20 -4.13
N ARG A 28 6.68 -18.48 -3.14
CA ARG A 28 7.05 -18.58 -1.73
C ARG A 28 6.88 -20.01 -1.21
N ALA A 29 5.72 -20.63 -1.46
CA ALA A 29 5.44 -22.00 -1.03
C ALA A 29 6.43 -23.00 -1.64
N ARG A 30 6.69 -22.90 -2.95
CA ARG A 30 7.65 -23.74 -3.67
C ARG A 30 9.07 -23.59 -3.12
N MET A 31 9.53 -22.36 -2.90
CA MET A 31 10.89 -22.08 -2.43
C MET A 31 11.13 -22.60 -1.01
N PHE A 32 10.18 -22.35 -0.09
CA PHE A 32 10.30 -22.91 1.27
C PHE A 32 10.25 -24.44 1.30
N SER A 33 9.42 -25.06 0.45
CA SER A 33 9.39 -26.53 0.33
C SER A 33 10.71 -27.09 -0.21
N ALA A 34 11.44 -26.32 -1.00
CA ALA A 34 12.77 -26.67 -1.51
C ALA A 34 13.90 -26.33 -0.53
N GLY A 35 13.61 -25.77 0.65
CA GLY A 35 14.61 -25.41 1.65
C GLY A 35 15.41 -24.13 1.32
N ALA A 36 14.86 -23.24 0.49
CA ALA A 36 15.50 -21.99 0.15
C ALA A 36 15.66 -21.09 1.40
N ASP A 37 16.77 -20.37 1.45
CA ASP A 37 17.00 -19.35 2.49
C ASP A 37 16.15 -18.10 2.27
N HIS A 38 16.00 -17.30 3.31
CA HIS A 38 15.15 -16.12 3.31
C HIS A 38 15.61 -15.03 2.32
N TRP A 39 16.90 -14.89 2.05
CA TRP A 39 17.41 -13.92 1.08
C TRP A 39 17.00 -14.30 -0.35
N SER A 40 17.21 -15.58 -0.69
CA SER A 40 16.78 -16.13 -1.99
C SER A 40 15.26 -15.99 -2.19
N VAL A 41 14.47 -16.22 -1.16
CA VAL A 41 13.00 -16.06 -1.23
C VAL A 41 12.62 -14.61 -1.46
N LYS A 42 13.25 -13.67 -0.75
CA LYS A 42 13.05 -12.25 -0.92
C LYS A 42 13.33 -11.81 -2.36
N ASP A 43 14.57 -12.00 -2.82
CA ASP A 43 15.03 -11.53 -4.13
C ASP A 43 14.21 -12.15 -5.29
N ALA A 44 13.82 -13.43 -5.15
CA ALA A 44 12.98 -14.10 -6.13
C ALA A 44 11.55 -13.54 -6.14
N GLY A 45 11.01 -13.17 -4.99
CA GLY A 45 9.69 -12.55 -4.86
C GLY A 45 9.63 -11.20 -5.55
N ASP A 46 10.55 -10.29 -5.17
CA ASP A 46 10.67 -8.96 -5.75
C ASP A 46 10.79 -9.04 -7.28
N ALA A 47 11.72 -9.87 -7.78
CA ALA A 47 11.96 -10.01 -9.22
C ALA A 47 10.77 -10.62 -9.98
N ALA A 48 10.03 -11.58 -9.40
CA ALA A 48 8.90 -12.23 -10.06
C ALA A 48 7.70 -11.30 -10.16
N ALA A 49 7.35 -10.61 -9.07
CA ALA A 49 6.25 -9.67 -9.04
C ALA A 49 6.52 -8.45 -9.93
N GLN A 50 7.71 -7.87 -9.85
CA GLN A 50 8.13 -6.77 -10.73
C GLN A 50 7.99 -7.13 -12.20
N ARG A 51 8.52 -8.28 -12.62
CA ARG A 51 8.45 -8.72 -14.01
C ARG A 51 6.99 -8.83 -14.47
N PHE A 52 6.15 -9.49 -13.71
CA PHE A 52 4.74 -9.65 -14.03
C PHE A 52 4.05 -8.29 -14.21
N LEU A 53 4.21 -7.38 -13.24
CA LEU A 53 3.57 -6.06 -13.30
C LEU A 53 4.04 -5.26 -14.51
N MET A 54 5.34 -5.28 -14.82
CA MET A 54 5.88 -4.54 -15.97
C MET A 54 5.42 -5.11 -17.31
N ASP A 55 5.40 -6.43 -17.47
CA ASP A 55 4.95 -7.10 -18.70
C ASP A 55 3.47 -6.80 -18.97
N GLU A 56 2.63 -6.91 -17.94
CA GLU A 56 1.19 -6.64 -18.04
C GLU A 56 0.89 -5.15 -18.29
N LEU A 57 1.55 -4.23 -17.56
CA LEU A 57 1.36 -2.78 -17.77
C LEU A 57 1.83 -2.36 -19.16
N THR A 58 2.99 -2.82 -19.60
CA THR A 58 3.48 -2.51 -20.95
C THR A 58 2.53 -3.00 -22.04
N THR A 59 1.89 -4.14 -21.82
CA THR A 59 0.92 -4.71 -22.76
C THR A 59 -0.42 -3.95 -22.74
N ALA A 60 -0.96 -3.68 -21.55
CA ALA A 60 -2.28 -3.09 -21.40
C ALA A 60 -2.27 -1.56 -21.55
N ARG A 61 -1.17 -0.90 -21.18
CA ARG A 61 -1.02 0.57 -21.09
C ARG A 61 0.36 1.02 -21.59
N PRO A 62 0.71 0.78 -22.87
CA PRO A 62 2.06 1.06 -23.41
C PRO A 62 2.46 2.54 -23.34
N ASP A 63 1.48 3.43 -23.33
CA ASP A 63 1.71 4.88 -23.31
C ASP A 63 1.81 5.46 -21.88
N ASP A 64 1.33 4.73 -20.87
CA ASP A 64 1.39 5.17 -19.48
C ASP A 64 2.82 5.02 -18.92
N ALA A 65 3.22 5.92 -18.02
CA ALA A 65 4.50 5.82 -17.31
C ALA A 65 4.36 4.93 -16.06
N VAL A 66 5.50 4.45 -15.54
CA VAL A 66 5.51 3.62 -14.33
C VAL A 66 6.55 4.15 -13.34
N LEU A 67 6.15 4.28 -12.07
CA LEU A 67 7.02 4.46 -10.93
C LEU A 67 6.94 3.19 -10.06
N SER A 68 8.06 2.49 -9.89
CA SER A 68 8.12 1.24 -9.14
C SER A 68 9.36 1.20 -8.25
N GLU A 69 9.25 0.54 -7.08
CA GLU A 69 10.38 0.30 -6.18
C GLU A 69 11.54 -0.41 -6.88
N GLU A 70 11.25 -1.46 -7.63
CA GLU A 70 12.23 -2.31 -8.32
C GLU A 70 12.51 -1.85 -9.76
N GLY A 71 11.89 -0.74 -10.18
CA GLY A 71 11.96 -0.21 -11.53
C GLY A 71 13.10 0.79 -11.74
N ARG A 72 13.48 0.95 -13.01
CA ARG A 72 14.30 2.10 -13.40
C ARG A 72 13.41 3.32 -13.53
N GLU A 73 13.98 4.50 -13.27
CA GLU A 73 13.30 5.78 -13.49
C GLU A 73 12.71 5.85 -14.91
N ASP A 74 11.41 6.10 -15.00
CA ASP A 74 10.73 6.36 -16.26
C ASP A 74 10.53 7.89 -16.42
N PRO A 75 11.34 8.57 -17.26
CA PRO A 75 11.24 10.02 -17.39
C PRO A 75 9.91 10.50 -17.97
N ARG A 76 9.12 9.63 -18.61
CA ARG A 76 7.79 9.96 -19.15
C ARG A 76 6.84 10.43 -18.06
N ARG A 77 7.02 9.97 -16.81
CA ARG A 77 6.19 10.37 -15.67
C ARG A 77 6.21 11.87 -15.34
N PHE A 78 7.23 12.61 -15.84
CA PHE A 78 7.36 14.06 -15.66
C PHE A 78 6.74 14.88 -16.80
N GLY A 79 6.24 14.23 -17.84
CA GLY A 79 5.65 14.88 -19.01
C GLY A 79 4.18 15.27 -18.84
N GLY A 80 3.59 15.02 -17.69
CA GLY A 80 2.14 15.05 -17.49
C GLY A 80 1.49 13.78 -18.06
N GLY A 81 0.43 13.33 -17.46
CA GLY A 81 -0.31 12.15 -17.91
C GLY A 81 -0.40 11.06 -16.84
N ARG A 82 -0.61 9.87 -17.32
CA ARG A 82 -0.94 8.71 -16.49
C ARG A 82 0.32 8.02 -15.96
N VAL A 83 0.36 7.80 -14.65
CA VAL A 83 1.49 7.17 -13.97
C VAL A 83 0.99 6.04 -13.08
N TRP A 84 1.40 4.82 -13.37
CA TRP A 84 1.19 3.69 -12.47
C TRP A 84 2.28 3.71 -11.40
N ILE A 85 1.86 3.86 -10.15
CA ILE A 85 2.74 3.81 -8.97
C ILE A 85 2.53 2.45 -8.33
N VAL A 86 3.58 1.61 -8.35
CA VAL A 86 3.46 0.21 -7.92
C VAL A 86 4.55 -0.17 -6.92
N ASP A 87 4.17 -0.98 -5.95
CA ASP A 87 5.08 -1.74 -5.10
C ASP A 87 4.82 -3.23 -5.34
N PRO A 88 5.74 -3.93 -5.99
CA PRO A 88 5.57 -5.35 -6.32
C PRO A 88 5.48 -6.26 -5.09
N LEU A 89 6.15 -5.89 -4.00
CA LEU A 89 6.17 -6.68 -2.77
C LEU A 89 6.49 -5.82 -1.54
N ASP A 90 5.50 -5.06 -1.05
CA ASP A 90 5.62 -4.36 0.23
C ASP A 90 5.68 -5.36 1.40
N GLY A 91 6.71 -5.20 2.23
CA GLY A 91 6.97 -6.11 3.34
C GLY A 91 7.78 -7.34 2.93
N THR A 92 8.82 -7.15 2.12
CA THR A 92 9.74 -8.21 1.69
C THR A 92 10.34 -9.00 2.84
N ARG A 93 10.58 -8.38 4.00
CA ARG A 93 11.04 -9.07 5.21
C ARG A 93 10.01 -10.04 5.76
N GLU A 94 8.75 -9.65 5.76
CA GLU A 94 7.62 -10.48 6.19
C GLU A 94 7.35 -11.60 5.19
N TYR A 95 7.42 -11.30 3.91
CA TYR A 95 7.31 -12.30 2.84
C TYR A 95 8.36 -13.41 2.99
N ALA A 96 9.60 -13.05 3.30
CA ALA A 96 10.69 -13.99 3.47
C ALA A 96 10.65 -14.80 4.80
N GLN A 97 9.64 -14.60 5.66
CA GLN A 97 9.49 -15.35 6.92
C GLN A 97 8.32 -16.33 6.85
N PRO A 98 8.53 -17.65 7.03
CA PRO A 98 7.46 -18.63 7.04
C PRO A 98 6.32 -18.25 8.00
N GLY A 99 5.08 -18.45 7.55
CA GLY A 99 3.88 -18.18 8.36
C GLY A 99 3.48 -16.71 8.51
N ARG A 100 4.28 -15.76 8.04
CA ARG A 100 3.88 -14.33 8.02
C ARG A 100 2.86 -14.06 6.91
N VAL A 101 1.91 -13.18 7.21
CA VAL A 101 0.79 -12.83 6.32
C VAL A 101 0.68 -11.33 6.06
N ASP A 102 1.51 -10.52 6.69
CA ASP A 102 1.48 -9.06 6.69
C ASP A 102 2.46 -8.47 5.66
N TRP A 103 2.25 -8.83 4.41
CA TRP A 103 2.90 -8.32 3.21
C TRP A 103 1.86 -8.08 2.12
N ALA A 104 2.15 -7.21 1.17
CA ALA A 104 1.16 -6.72 0.22
C ALA A 104 1.73 -6.55 -1.19
N VAL A 105 0.84 -6.32 -2.17
CA VAL A 105 1.13 -5.80 -3.51
C VAL A 105 0.34 -4.51 -3.68
N HIS A 106 0.98 -3.45 -4.15
CA HIS A 106 0.36 -2.16 -4.38
C HIS A 106 0.31 -1.82 -5.87
N VAL A 107 -0.85 -1.40 -6.34
CA VAL A 107 -1.04 -0.88 -7.70
C VAL A 107 -1.92 0.35 -7.62
N ALA A 108 -1.43 1.50 -8.07
CA ALA A 108 -2.20 2.74 -8.14
C ALA A 108 -1.98 3.44 -9.47
N LEU A 109 -3.02 4.08 -10.01
CA LEU A 109 -2.95 4.96 -11.15
C LEU A 109 -3.16 6.39 -10.69
N TRP A 110 -2.20 7.25 -10.97
CA TRP A 110 -2.21 8.68 -10.73
C TRP A 110 -2.30 9.44 -12.05
N GLU A 111 -3.21 10.41 -12.14
CA GLU A 111 -3.43 11.24 -13.32
C GLU A 111 -3.99 12.58 -12.86
N ASP A 112 -3.51 13.70 -13.40
CA ASP A 112 -4.01 15.06 -13.13
C ASP A 112 -4.18 15.36 -11.61
N ASP A 113 -3.15 15.07 -10.83
CA ASP A 113 -3.08 15.28 -9.38
C ASP A 113 -4.15 14.54 -8.54
N HIS A 114 -4.69 13.43 -9.06
CA HIS A 114 -5.60 12.56 -8.30
C HIS A 114 -5.42 11.08 -8.62
N PHE A 115 -5.92 10.22 -7.73
CA PHE A 115 -5.98 8.79 -7.98
C PHE A 115 -7.18 8.44 -8.86
N VAL A 116 -6.93 7.72 -9.96
CA VAL A 116 -7.96 7.22 -10.88
C VAL A 116 -8.41 5.82 -10.46
N ALA A 117 -7.47 4.96 -10.13
CA ALA A 117 -7.73 3.59 -9.73
C ALA A 117 -6.64 3.10 -8.78
N ALA A 118 -6.99 2.22 -7.85
CA ALA A 118 -5.98 1.54 -7.04
C ALA A 118 -6.50 0.21 -6.48
N ALA A 119 -5.54 -0.69 -6.22
CA ALA A 119 -5.76 -1.93 -5.50
C ALA A 119 -4.57 -2.26 -4.59
N VAL A 120 -4.88 -2.78 -3.41
CA VAL A 120 -3.92 -3.37 -2.46
C VAL A 120 -4.32 -4.81 -2.23
N ALA A 121 -3.47 -5.75 -2.64
CA ALA A 121 -3.67 -7.16 -2.31
C ALA A 121 -2.92 -7.52 -1.02
N LEU A 122 -3.54 -8.35 -0.18
CA LEU A 122 -2.93 -9.07 0.94
C LEU A 122 -2.96 -10.56 0.59
N PRO A 123 -2.02 -11.05 -0.24
CA PRO A 123 -2.17 -12.35 -0.91
C PRO A 123 -2.21 -13.53 0.05
N ALA A 124 -1.41 -13.47 1.14
CA ALA A 124 -1.41 -14.52 2.17
C ALA A 124 -2.73 -14.63 2.95
N LEU A 125 -3.61 -13.62 2.85
CA LEU A 125 -4.95 -13.59 3.43
C LEU A 125 -6.05 -13.77 2.38
N SER A 126 -5.70 -13.93 1.10
CA SER A 126 -6.65 -13.98 -0.03
C SER A 126 -7.61 -12.79 -0.04
N LYS A 127 -7.11 -11.59 0.28
CA LYS A 127 -7.88 -10.35 0.34
C LYS A 127 -7.35 -9.33 -0.65
N VAL A 128 -8.26 -8.59 -1.26
CA VAL A 128 -7.98 -7.41 -2.08
C VAL A 128 -8.87 -6.27 -1.62
N PHE A 129 -8.29 -5.09 -1.55
CA PHE A 129 -8.97 -3.83 -1.29
C PHE A 129 -8.76 -2.94 -2.50
N SER A 130 -9.81 -2.28 -2.98
CA SER A 130 -9.73 -1.45 -4.18
C SER A 130 -10.55 -0.17 -4.05
N THR A 131 -10.34 0.72 -5.01
CA THR A 131 -11.11 1.96 -5.13
C THR A 131 -12.47 1.75 -5.78
N ASP A 132 -12.66 0.65 -6.55
CA ASP A 132 -13.93 0.28 -7.17
C ASP A 132 -14.06 -1.26 -7.31
N PRO A 133 -15.06 -1.91 -6.67
CA PRO A 133 -15.90 -1.30 -5.64
C PRO A 133 -15.08 -0.94 -4.39
N ALA A 134 -15.28 0.26 -3.88
CA ALA A 134 -14.63 0.68 -2.64
C ALA A 134 -15.08 -0.20 -1.46
N SER A 135 -14.12 -0.60 -0.65
CA SER A 135 -14.43 -1.32 0.59
C SER A 135 -15.13 -0.36 1.56
N PRO A 136 -16.36 -0.65 2.00
CA PRO A 136 -17.02 0.22 2.96
C PRO A 136 -16.26 0.18 4.29
N MET A 137 -16.10 1.35 4.91
CA MET A 137 -15.53 1.43 6.26
C MET A 137 -16.46 0.74 7.24
N PRO A 138 -16.01 -0.32 7.95
CA PRO A 138 -16.88 -1.03 8.89
C PRO A 138 -17.21 -0.17 10.11
N GLU A 139 -18.44 -0.28 10.61
CA GLU A 139 -18.79 0.29 11.91
C GLU A 139 -18.02 -0.47 12.99
N VAL A 140 -17.22 0.24 13.76
CA VAL A 140 -16.44 -0.34 14.85
C VAL A 140 -16.79 0.35 16.16
N LYS A 141 -17.20 -0.44 17.18
CA LYS A 141 -17.47 0.04 18.52
C LYS A 141 -16.39 -0.49 19.46
N ARG A 142 -15.40 0.34 19.77
CA ARG A 142 -14.31 0.03 20.71
C ARG A 142 -14.30 1.02 21.86
N ARG A 143 -13.89 0.53 23.01
CA ARG A 143 -13.67 1.39 24.19
C ARG A 143 -12.40 2.24 24.05
N ARG A 144 -11.38 1.71 23.37
CA ARG A 144 -10.09 2.35 23.14
C ARG A 144 -9.71 2.16 21.65
N PRO A 145 -9.22 3.19 20.98
CA PRO A 145 -8.72 3.03 19.62
C PRO A 145 -7.56 2.04 19.54
N ILE A 146 -7.43 1.36 18.42
CA ILE A 146 -6.28 0.52 18.11
C ILE A 146 -5.39 1.27 17.11
N LEU A 147 -4.15 1.55 17.53
CA LEU A 147 -3.12 2.09 16.64
C LEU A 147 -2.28 0.95 16.10
N VAL A 148 -2.22 0.81 14.76
CA VAL A 148 -1.31 -0.13 14.11
C VAL A 148 0.02 0.55 13.81
N THR A 149 1.13 -0.12 14.14
CA THR A 149 2.48 0.39 13.96
C THR A 149 3.44 -0.70 13.51
N SER A 150 4.65 -0.30 13.14
CA SER A 150 5.69 -1.21 12.69
C SER A 150 6.06 -2.23 13.76
N ARG A 151 6.26 -3.46 13.33
CA ARG A 151 6.57 -4.60 14.21
C ARG A 151 7.88 -4.43 14.95
N ASN A 152 8.92 -3.98 14.26
CA ASN A 152 10.27 -3.92 14.80
C ASN A 152 10.49 -2.63 15.61
N THR A 153 10.19 -1.48 15.01
CA THR A 153 10.41 -0.17 15.64
C THR A 153 9.21 0.71 15.35
N ALA A 154 8.44 1.03 16.38
CA ALA A 154 7.38 2.02 16.28
C ALA A 154 8.04 3.40 16.16
N PRO A 155 7.64 4.21 15.16
CA PRO A 155 8.18 5.55 15.00
C PRO A 155 7.68 6.50 16.12
N PRO A 156 8.38 7.62 16.38
CA PRO A 156 8.01 8.56 17.45
C PRO A 156 6.55 9.06 17.38
N ALA A 157 6.06 9.43 16.20
CA ALA A 157 4.68 9.87 16.01
C ALA A 157 3.65 8.83 16.48
N ALA A 158 3.90 7.54 16.24
CA ALA A 158 3.03 6.48 16.72
C ALA A 158 2.97 6.41 18.25
N HIS A 159 4.10 6.67 18.94
CA HIS A 159 4.12 6.72 20.40
C HIS A 159 3.35 7.94 20.95
N TRP A 160 3.50 9.12 20.32
CA TRP A 160 2.79 10.33 20.75
C TRP A 160 1.27 10.14 20.61
N VAL A 161 0.81 9.66 19.46
CA VAL A 161 -0.62 9.40 19.23
C VAL A 161 -1.14 8.32 20.17
N ALA A 162 -0.42 7.20 20.33
CA ALA A 162 -0.84 6.13 21.23
C ALA A 162 -1.00 6.60 22.68
N ASN A 163 -0.07 7.42 23.17
CA ASN A 163 -0.14 7.98 24.53
C ASN A 163 -1.24 9.05 24.64
N GLY A 164 -1.36 9.95 23.66
CA GLY A 164 -2.35 11.04 23.68
C GLY A 164 -3.79 10.54 23.67
N LEU A 165 -4.08 9.50 22.87
CA LEU A 165 -5.42 8.93 22.74
C LEU A 165 -5.65 7.67 23.60
N GLY A 166 -4.63 7.19 24.30
CA GLY A 166 -4.73 5.98 25.10
C GLY A 166 -5.01 4.72 24.29
N CYS A 167 -4.35 4.59 23.12
CA CYS A 167 -4.57 3.49 22.18
C CYS A 167 -4.03 2.15 22.69
N ASP A 168 -4.69 1.08 22.26
CA ASP A 168 -4.08 -0.25 22.24
C ASP A 168 -3.22 -0.38 20.97
N ALA A 169 -2.16 -1.19 21.03
CA ALA A 169 -1.21 -1.31 19.91
C ALA A 169 -1.35 -2.64 19.17
N LEU A 170 -1.45 -2.55 17.82
CA LEU A 170 -1.31 -3.68 16.91
C LEU A 170 0.03 -3.54 16.16
N ARG A 171 0.77 -4.63 15.99
CA ARG A 171 2.07 -4.61 15.30
C ARG A 171 2.03 -5.46 14.04
N LEU A 172 2.25 -4.81 12.89
CA LEU A 172 2.31 -5.44 11.57
C LEU A 172 3.57 -4.99 10.83
N GLY A 173 3.97 -5.76 9.80
CA GLY A 173 5.02 -5.39 8.84
C GLY A 173 4.53 -4.33 7.85
N SER A 174 4.72 -4.52 6.59
CA SER A 174 4.14 -3.83 5.41
C SER A 174 3.33 -2.54 5.65
N ALA A 175 3.54 -1.50 4.90
CA ALA A 175 2.73 -0.27 4.95
C ALA A 175 1.30 -0.53 4.46
N GLY A 176 1.16 -1.36 3.41
CA GLY A 176 -0.15 -1.79 2.91
C GLY A 176 -0.92 -2.61 3.94
N ALA A 177 -0.30 -3.59 4.58
CA ALA A 177 -0.97 -4.38 5.61
C ALA A 177 -1.46 -3.52 6.78
N LYS A 178 -0.67 -2.50 7.20
CA LYS A 178 -1.08 -1.56 8.25
C LYS A 178 -2.25 -0.68 7.80
N SER A 179 -2.18 -0.11 6.61
CA SER A 179 -3.26 0.72 6.05
C SER A 179 -4.54 -0.09 5.86
N MET A 180 -4.44 -1.30 5.32
CA MET A 180 -5.60 -2.19 5.14
C MET A 180 -6.16 -2.73 6.45
N ALA A 181 -5.38 -2.76 7.52
CA ALA A 181 -5.91 -3.03 8.86
C ALA A 181 -6.86 -1.92 9.33
N VAL A 182 -6.59 -0.66 8.96
CA VAL A 182 -7.51 0.48 9.23
C VAL A 182 -8.73 0.41 8.33
N VAL A 183 -8.55 0.23 7.01
CA VAL A 183 -9.65 0.08 6.04
C VAL A 183 -10.60 -1.05 6.45
N GLY A 184 -10.07 -2.20 6.82
CA GLY A 184 -10.83 -3.38 7.24
C GLY A 184 -11.33 -3.34 8.69
N GLY A 185 -11.10 -2.25 9.43
CA GLY A 185 -11.58 -2.06 10.80
C GLY A 185 -10.88 -2.91 11.86
N THR A 186 -9.76 -3.53 11.56
CA THR A 186 -8.94 -4.25 12.56
C THR A 186 -8.15 -3.27 13.42
N ALA A 187 -7.78 -2.12 12.87
CA ALA A 187 -7.21 -0.97 13.57
C ALA A 187 -8.03 0.29 13.28
N ASP A 188 -7.72 1.38 13.96
CA ASP A 188 -8.40 2.67 13.80
C ASP A 188 -7.45 3.77 13.32
N ILE A 189 -6.15 3.62 13.57
CA ILE A 189 -5.11 4.62 13.29
C ILE A 189 -3.85 3.92 12.80
N TYR A 190 -3.26 4.45 11.72
CA TYR A 190 -1.89 4.19 11.30
C TYR A 190 -1.17 5.52 11.14
N VAL A 191 -0.06 5.70 11.83
CA VAL A 191 0.81 6.88 11.74
C VAL A 191 2.26 6.44 11.57
N HIS A 192 2.96 7.08 10.64
CA HIS A 192 4.38 6.83 10.37
C HIS A 192 5.11 8.14 10.09
N ASP A 193 6.30 8.34 10.71
CA ASP A 193 7.19 9.50 10.52
C ASP A 193 8.66 9.08 10.35
N GLY A 194 8.88 7.81 10.02
CA GLY A 194 10.23 7.25 9.80
C GLY A 194 10.73 7.33 8.35
N GLY A 195 9.96 7.96 7.47
CA GLY A 195 10.23 7.98 6.03
C GLY A 195 9.83 6.69 5.31
N MET A 196 9.37 6.85 4.09
CA MET A 196 8.94 5.81 3.16
C MET A 196 9.00 6.36 1.74
N PHE A 197 8.56 5.60 0.77
CA PHE A 197 8.48 6.05 -0.61
C PHE A 197 7.03 6.14 -1.08
N GLN A 198 6.81 6.82 -2.20
CA GLN A 198 5.47 7.00 -2.76
C GLN A 198 4.79 5.67 -3.10
N TRP A 199 5.52 4.66 -3.55
CA TRP A 199 4.97 3.33 -3.84
C TRP A 199 4.50 2.57 -2.60
N ASP A 200 5.09 2.83 -1.40
CA ASP A 200 4.61 2.26 -0.12
C ASP A 200 3.19 2.75 0.22
N THR A 201 2.79 3.93 -0.26
CA THR A 201 1.60 4.62 0.22
C THR A 201 0.56 4.94 -0.84
N ALA A 202 0.91 5.02 -2.13
CA ALA A 202 0.00 5.49 -3.17
C ALA A 202 -1.29 4.64 -3.25
N ALA A 203 -1.17 3.33 -3.42
CA ALA A 203 -2.34 2.46 -3.43
C ALA A 203 -3.04 2.39 -2.06
N PRO A 204 -2.32 2.25 -0.93
CA PRO A 204 -2.93 2.33 0.40
C PRO A 204 -3.71 3.62 0.65
N ALA A 205 -3.19 4.78 0.26
CA ALA A 205 -3.86 6.08 0.38
C ALA A 205 -5.14 6.14 -0.45
N ALA A 206 -5.05 5.78 -1.73
CA ALA A 206 -6.19 5.79 -2.64
C ALA A 206 -7.33 4.92 -2.13
N VAL A 207 -7.03 3.70 -1.71
CA VAL A 207 -8.01 2.74 -1.17
C VAL A 207 -8.61 3.26 0.14
N ALA A 208 -7.78 3.82 1.03
CA ALA A 208 -8.26 4.38 2.30
C ALA A 208 -9.18 5.59 2.08
N MET A 209 -8.83 6.50 1.16
CA MET A 209 -9.67 7.64 0.81
C MET A 209 -11.00 7.20 0.17
N ALA A 210 -10.97 6.22 -0.72
CA ALA A 210 -12.18 5.66 -1.32
C ALA A 210 -13.10 4.99 -0.28
N ALA A 211 -12.54 4.44 0.79
CA ALA A 211 -13.27 3.89 1.93
C ALA A 211 -13.81 4.97 2.89
N GLY A 212 -13.50 6.25 2.69
CA GLY A 212 -13.94 7.37 3.54
C GLY A 212 -13.06 7.62 4.76
N LEU A 213 -11.84 7.10 4.80
CA LEU A 213 -10.87 7.37 5.85
C LEU A 213 -10.16 8.71 5.64
N PHE A 214 -9.66 9.28 6.73
CA PHE A 214 -8.77 10.44 6.70
C PHE A 214 -7.36 9.98 6.33
N VAL A 215 -6.78 10.66 5.32
CA VAL A 215 -5.41 10.41 4.84
C VAL A 215 -4.69 11.73 4.68
N SER A 216 -3.52 11.88 5.29
CA SER A 216 -2.71 13.10 5.20
C SER A 216 -1.24 12.88 5.54
N ARG A 217 -0.46 13.94 5.43
CA ARG A 217 0.82 14.12 6.10
C ARG A 217 0.60 14.31 7.61
N ILE A 218 1.66 14.18 8.42
CA ILE A 218 1.54 14.37 9.88
C ILE A 218 1.19 15.82 10.29
N ASP A 219 1.40 16.80 9.42
CA ASP A 219 0.99 18.18 9.61
C ASP A 219 -0.45 18.47 9.15
N GLY A 220 -1.16 17.46 8.68
CA GLY A 220 -2.52 17.55 8.14
C GLY A 220 -2.60 17.99 6.68
N SER A 221 -1.48 18.29 6.03
CA SER A 221 -1.47 18.65 4.61
C SER A 221 -1.75 17.44 3.72
N PRO A 222 -2.30 17.65 2.51
CA PRO A 222 -2.49 16.58 1.55
C PRO A 222 -1.14 16.02 1.08
N ILE A 223 -1.14 14.73 0.71
CA ILE A 223 0.02 14.07 0.12
C ILE A 223 0.00 14.30 -1.38
N VAL A 224 1.14 14.73 -1.93
CA VAL A 224 1.34 14.87 -3.37
C VAL A 224 2.14 13.67 -3.86
N TYR A 225 1.70 13.09 -4.97
CA TYR A 225 2.35 11.93 -5.60
C TYR A 225 2.98 12.30 -6.94
N ASN A 226 3.78 11.40 -7.48
CA ASN A 226 4.55 11.58 -8.70
C ASN A 226 5.57 12.73 -8.65
N GLU A 227 6.06 13.06 -7.44
CA GLU A 227 7.16 14.01 -7.24
C GLU A 227 8.48 13.44 -7.81
N ARG A 228 9.42 14.35 -8.16
CA ARG A 228 10.76 13.93 -8.67
C ARG A 228 11.49 13.04 -7.69
N ASP A 229 11.55 13.45 -6.42
CA ASP A 229 12.01 12.61 -5.33
C ASP A 229 10.83 11.77 -4.83
N PRO A 230 10.85 10.46 -5.01
CA PRO A 230 9.76 9.61 -4.55
C PRO A 230 9.71 9.45 -3.01
N TRP A 231 10.63 10.09 -2.28
CA TRP A 231 10.65 10.06 -0.82
C TRP A 231 9.43 10.73 -0.20
N LEU A 232 8.77 10.03 0.72
CA LEU A 232 7.65 10.53 1.51
C LEU A 232 8.03 10.44 2.99
N PRO A 233 8.20 11.57 3.71
CA PRO A 233 8.74 11.54 5.07
C PRO A 233 7.77 10.98 6.11
N ASP A 234 6.46 11.08 5.88
CA ASP A 234 5.46 10.71 6.87
C ASP A 234 4.08 10.41 6.25
N PHE A 235 3.21 9.76 7.01
CA PHE A 235 1.93 9.27 6.53
C PHE A 235 0.95 9.02 7.67
N ILE A 236 -0.32 9.43 7.48
CA ILE A 236 -1.44 9.13 8.37
C ILE A 236 -2.57 8.47 7.58
N VAL A 237 -3.13 7.41 8.14
CA VAL A 237 -4.45 6.86 7.80
C VAL A 237 -5.20 6.65 9.10
N CYS A 238 -6.35 7.27 9.26
CA CYS A 238 -7.17 7.02 10.43
C CYS A 238 -8.67 7.18 10.13
N ARG A 239 -9.48 6.71 11.06
CA ARG A 239 -10.92 6.96 11.02
C ARG A 239 -11.19 8.47 11.12
N PRO A 240 -12.11 9.03 10.30
CA PRO A 240 -12.28 10.48 10.20
C PRO A 240 -12.69 11.14 11.54
N GLU A 241 -13.42 10.43 12.39
CA GLU A 241 -13.79 10.92 13.72
C GLU A 241 -12.62 11.05 14.71
N LEU A 242 -11.44 10.47 14.37
CA LEU A 242 -10.24 10.53 15.18
C LEU A 242 -9.20 11.53 14.63
N SER A 243 -9.42 12.10 13.45
CA SER A 243 -8.41 12.91 12.75
C SER A 243 -7.92 14.10 13.56
N ASP A 244 -8.83 14.88 14.13
CA ASP A 244 -8.48 16.06 14.94
C ASP A 244 -7.69 15.70 16.21
N ASP A 245 -8.06 14.58 16.84
CA ASP A 245 -7.36 14.11 18.05
C ASP A 245 -5.97 13.56 17.70
N VAL A 246 -5.82 12.89 16.56
CA VAL A 246 -4.53 12.41 16.04
C VAL A 246 -3.61 13.59 15.75
N LEU A 247 -4.08 14.60 15.01
CA LEU A 247 -3.28 15.79 14.69
C LEU A 247 -2.92 16.58 15.97
N ARG A 248 -3.85 16.71 16.91
CA ARG A 248 -3.57 17.36 18.20
C ARG A 248 -2.51 16.61 19.01
N ALA A 249 -2.53 15.28 19.02
CA ALA A 249 -1.53 14.48 19.72
C ALA A 249 -0.12 14.58 19.11
N LEU A 250 -0.02 14.94 17.83
CA LEU A 250 1.24 15.15 17.13
C LEU A 250 1.83 16.55 17.36
N TRP A 251 0.98 17.57 17.49
CA TRP A 251 1.42 18.98 17.49
C TRP A 251 1.08 19.75 18.77
N GLY A 252 0.32 19.18 19.72
CA GLY A 252 0.07 19.67 21.07
C GLY A 252 -0.90 20.76 21.17
#